data_0d29db6198d5962a8f12f19f3eaa85c2
#
_entry.id   0d29db6198d5962a8f12f19f3eaa85c2
#
_cell.length_a   1.000
_cell.length_b   1.000
_cell.length_c   1.000
_cell.angle_alpha   90.00
_cell.angle_beta   90.00
_cell.angle_gamma   90.00
#
_symmetry.space_group_name_H-M   'P 1'
#
loop_
_entity.id
_entity.type
_entity.pdbx_description
1 polymer ?
#
loop_
_entity_poly.entity_id
_entity_poly.type
_entity_poly.pdbx_seq_one_letter_code
_entity_poly.pdbx_strand_id
1 'polypeptide(L)'
;MLSANKFISIDHAVVSEMRPLMRTACVTCSPCARLRAPDDNVTFSTCNDDAITSRKIVDVAQISPLHVPILLRIDRGRLDSRFVETFRDIVDGNSAYATEFAKGDLAAIPARHLAVVTCMDCRIDPLAIFGCDAGDVHVMRNAGARITPDMIRSLIKSVNQLEVNRIAVMHHTDCGAAKVNLTQLRAKVEAATGNDPDEVEFHLIADPIDALDADLRALAQCPFLPQGLEFAGFIYDVHSGIAKLHDTGKVGLF
;
A
#
# COMPACT_ATOMS: atom_id res chain seq x y z
N MET A 1 13.19 23.33 26.64
CA MET A 1 14.18 23.36 25.53
C MET A 1 14.67 21.95 25.32
N LEU A 2 14.14 21.24 24.36
CA LEU A 2 14.60 19.90 23.96
C LEU A 2 14.72 19.91 22.44
N SER A 3 15.96 19.98 21.97
CA SER A 3 16.34 19.88 20.57
C SER A 3 16.14 18.44 20.11
N ALA A 4 15.16 18.18 19.24
CA ALA A 4 14.96 16.87 18.63
C ALA A 4 15.80 16.79 17.35
N ASN A 5 17.00 16.25 17.43
CA ASN A 5 17.76 15.79 16.27
C ASN A 5 17.05 14.56 15.67
N LYS A 6 16.41 14.72 14.50
CA LYS A 6 15.89 13.60 13.72
C LYS A 6 16.96 13.11 12.75
N PHE A 7 17.46 11.91 12.97
CA PHE A 7 18.31 11.20 12.02
C PHE A 7 17.47 10.48 10.98
N ILE A 8 17.84 10.61 9.71
CA ILE A 8 17.28 9.82 8.59
C ILE A 8 18.38 8.85 8.17
N SER A 9 18.13 7.56 8.30
CA SER A 9 19.01 6.52 7.76
C SER A 9 18.65 6.28 6.29
N ILE A 10 19.61 6.40 5.39
CA ILE A 10 19.48 6.12 3.95
C ILE A 10 20.37 4.91 3.65
N ASP A 11 19.86 3.99 2.82
CA ASP A 11 20.57 2.77 2.43
C ASP A 11 21.90 3.09 1.73
N HIS A 12 22.92 2.31 2.05
CA HIS A 12 24.30 2.49 1.57
C HIS A 12 24.44 2.41 0.04
N ALA A 13 23.57 1.65 -0.63
CA ALA A 13 23.51 1.54 -2.09
C ALA A 13 23.11 2.88 -2.74
N VAL A 14 22.14 3.57 -2.17
CA VAL A 14 21.64 4.88 -2.65
C VAL A 14 22.70 5.97 -2.49
N VAL A 15 23.46 5.96 -1.39
CA VAL A 15 24.54 6.94 -1.12
C VAL A 15 25.71 6.77 -2.10
N SER A 16 26.02 5.55 -2.50
CA SER A 16 27.12 5.27 -3.43
C SER A 16 26.84 5.80 -4.84
N GLU A 17 25.60 5.72 -5.31
CA GLU A 17 25.18 6.24 -6.61
C GLU A 17 25.05 7.78 -6.64
N MET A 18 24.81 8.40 -5.50
CA MET A 18 24.64 9.85 -5.38
C MET A 18 25.99 10.62 -5.25
N ARG A 19 27.10 9.97 -4.95
CA ARG A 19 28.43 10.61 -4.76
C ARG A 19 28.92 11.46 -5.94
N PRO A 20 28.76 11.07 -7.22
CA PRO A 20 29.15 11.90 -8.35
C PRO A 20 28.32 13.18 -8.49
N LEU A 21 27.02 13.11 -8.17
CA LEU A 21 26.06 14.20 -8.32
C LEU A 21 26.20 15.25 -7.20
N MET A 22 26.57 14.82 -5.98
CA MET A 22 26.78 15.73 -4.85
C MET A 22 28.03 16.62 -5.01
N ARG A 23 29.02 16.20 -5.80
CA ARG A 23 30.22 17.02 -6.06
C ARG A 23 29.95 18.24 -6.93
N THR A 24 28.89 18.22 -7.74
CA THR A 24 28.55 19.30 -8.67
C THR A 24 27.61 20.35 -8.06
N ALA A 25 26.94 20.06 -6.95
CA ALA A 25 25.89 20.89 -6.40
C ALA A 25 26.34 21.94 -5.36
N CYS A 26 27.59 21.96 -4.93
CA CYS A 26 28.03 22.84 -3.83
C CYS A 26 29.37 23.53 -4.10
N VAL A 27 29.46 24.35 -5.16
CA VAL A 27 30.68 25.15 -5.48
C VAL A 27 30.67 26.53 -4.85
N THR A 28 29.59 26.99 -4.20
CA THR A 28 29.46 28.40 -3.78
C THR A 28 29.10 28.64 -2.31
N CYS A 29 29.12 27.61 -1.45
CA CYS A 29 28.83 27.81 -0.02
C CYS A 29 30.03 27.46 0.85
N SER A 30 30.77 28.48 1.30
CA SER A 30 32.01 28.37 2.08
C SER A 30 31.88 27.78 3.50
N PRO A 31 30.73 27.81 4.22
CA PRO A 31 30.60 27.23 5.56
C PRO A 31 30.20 25.73 5.58
N CYS A 32 29.71 25.16 4.47
CA CYS A 32 29.18 23.78 4.45
C CYS A 32 30.18 22.71 3.97
N ALA A 33 31.42 23.06 3.73
CA ALA A 33 32.44 22.20 3.18
C ALA A 33 33.20 21.40 4.26
N ARG A 34 32.51 20.57 5.05
CA ARG A 34 33.16 19.45 5.76
C ARG A 34 32.32 18.20 5.70
N LEU A 35 32.49 17.46 4.62
CA LEU A 35 32.24 16.02 4.62
C LEU A 35 33.43 15.35 5.30
N ARG A 36 33.31 14.98 6.57
CA ARG A 36 34.21 14.01 7.21
C ARG A 36 33.50 12.68 7.19
N ALA A 37 34.05 11.73 6.45
CA ALA A 37 33.82 10.33 6.68
C ALA A 37 35.04 9.81 7.47
N PRO A 38 34.83 9.35 8.70
CA PRO A 38 35.29 8.02 9.03
C PRO A 38 34.09 7.24 9.59
N ASP A 39 34.04 5.96 9.30
CA ASP A 39 33.12 4.97 9.84
C ASP A 39 31.64 5.14 9.42
N ASP A 40 31.30 4.61 8.25
CA ASP A 40 29.99 4.07 7.79
C ASP A 40 28.67 4.83 8.09
N ASN A 41 28.72 6.03 8.68
CA ASN A 41 27.54 6.88 8.92
C ASN A 41 27.70 8.25 8.26
N VAL A 42 26.81 8.56 7.32
CA VAL A 42 26.71 9.89 6.70
C VAL A 42 25.75 10.74 7.52
N THR A 43 26.25 11.76 8.24
CA THR A 43 25.42 12.71 8.96
C THR A 43 25.28 14.01 8.16
N PHE A 44 24.04 14.46 7.98
CA PHE A 44 23.73 15.76 7.41
C PHE A 44 23.38 16.74 8.53
N SER A 45 24.09 17.88 8.60
CA SER A 45 23.72 18.99 9.48
C SER A 45 22.85 19.98 8.71
N THR A 46 21.69 20.32 9.25
CA THR A 46 20.84 21.40 8.71
C THR A 46 21.35 22.75 9.24
N CYS A 47 21.61 23.70 8.35
CA CYS A 47 21.83 25.09 8.72
C CYS A 47 20.52 25.72 9.19
N ASN A 48 20.60 26.61 10.20
CA ASN A 48 19.46 27.35 10.74
C ASN A 48 18.76 28.21 9.67
N ASP A 49 17.42 28.27 9.78
CA ASP A 49 16.46 28.74 8.78
C ASP A 49 16.49 30.23 8.40
N ASP A 50 17.36 31.05 9.01
CA ASP A 50 17.27 32.51 8.86
C ASP A 50 18.02 33.10 7.65
N ALA A 51 18.64 32.27 6.79
CA ALA A 51 19.49 32.76 5.71
C ALA A 51 19.14 32.26 4.29
N ILE A 52 18.04 31.51 4.08
CA ILE A 52 17.72 30.98 2.76
C ILE A 52 16.44 31.58 2.19
N THR A 53 16.58 32.68 1.49
CA THR A 53 15.48 33.29 0.68
C THR A 53 15.42 32.81 -0.76
N SER A 54 16.25 31.86 -1.19
CA SER A 54 16.18 31.28 -2.54
C SER A 54 15.97 29.78 -2.50
N ARG A 55 14.78 29.35 -2.91
CA ARG A 55 14.37 27.95 -3.09
C ARG A 55 15.14 27.34 -4.25
N LYS A 56 16.01 26.35 -4.01
CA LYS A 56 16.56 25.51 -5.06
C LYS A 56 15.70 24.25 -5.18
N ILE A 57 15.09 24.09 -6.32
CA ILE A 57 14.40 22.84 -6.74
C ILE A 57 15.51 21.91 -7.21
N VAL A 58 15.68 20.77 -6.56
CA VAL A 58 16.50 19.68 -7.08
C VAL A 58 15.57 18.79 -7.92
N ASP A 59 15.80 18.78 -9.22
CA ASP A 59 15.08 17.93 -10.15
C ASP A 59 15.65 16.49 -10.04
N VAL A 60 14.86 15.58 -9.49
CA VAL A 60 15.21 14.16 -9.31
C VAL A 60 14.84 13.31 -10.54
N ALA A 61 14.32 13.95 -11.59
CA ALA A 61 13.83 13.27 -12.80
C ALA A 61 14.90 12.45 -13.57
N GLN A 62 16.18 12.63 -13.23
CA GLN A 62 17.27 11.89 -13.90
C GLN A 62 17.65 10.58 -13.22
N ILE A 63 16.99 10.18 -12.12
CA ILE A 63 17.40 9.01 -11.32
C ILE A 63 16.45 7.82 -11.50
N SER A 64 15.32 7.98 -12.15
CA SER A 64 14.35 6.91 -12.38
C SER A 64 14.26 6.54 -13.86
N PRO A 65 14.30 5.24 -14.23
CA PRO A 65 14.00 4.81 -15.60
C PRO A 65 12.54 5.06 -16.01
N LEU A 66 11.67 5.34 -15.06
CA LEU A 66 10.31 5.81 -15.30
C LEU A 66 10.35 7.35 -15.25
N HIS A 67 10.22 8.01 -16.40
CA HIS A 67 10.18 9.47 -16.54
C HIS A 67 8.93 10.07 -15.86
N VAL A 68 8.81 9.95 -14.54
CA VAL A 68 7.82 10.66 -13.76
C VAL A 68 8.55 11.77 -13.00
N PRO A 69 8.31 13.06 -13.28
CA PRO A 69 8.85 14.13 -12.48
C PRO A 69 8.22 14.09 -11.09
N ILE A 70 8.87 13.42 -10.14
CA ILE A 70 8.46 13.45 -8.74
C ILE A 70 8.90 14.80 -8.19
N LEU A 71 8.02 15.79 -8.22
CA LEU A 71 8.15 17.01 -7.44
C LEU A 71 7.89 16.68 -5.96
N LEU A 72 8.93 16.20 -5.27
CA LEU A 72 8.90 16.09 -3.81
C LEU A 72 8.94 17.48 -3.19
N ARG A 73 7.79 18.10 -3.02
CA ARG A 73 7.61 19.29 -2.22
C ARG A 73 7.41 18.87 -0.77
N ILE A 74 8.48 18.65 -0.03
CA ILE A 74 8.41 18.52 1.43
C ILE A 74 8.47 19.93 2.01
N ASP A 75 7.34 20.62 2.08
CA ASP A 75 7.17 21.83 2.87
C ASP A 75 6.80 21.40 4.31
N ARG A 76 7.78 21.40 5.21
CA ARG A 76 7.56 21.12 6.63
C ARG A 76 7.14 22.40 7.32
N GLY A 77 5.87 22.79 7.23
CA GLY A 77 5.47 23.96 8.01
C GLY A 77 4.03 24.40 7.95
N ARG A 78 3.30 24.14 6.89
CA ARG A 78 1.85 24.40 6.84
C ARG A 78 1.22 23.49 5.80
N LEU A 79 0.28 22.65 6.23
CA LEU A 79 -0.67 22.06 5.29
C LEU A 79 -1.33 23.24 4.55
N ASP A 80 -1.23 23.25 3.21
CA ASP A 80 -1.92 24.24 2.39
C ASP A 80 -3.41 24.18 2.77
N SER A 81 -3.99 25.30 3.15
CA SER A 81 -5.37 25.37 3.62
C SER A 81 -6.36 24.77 2.63
N ARG A 82 -6.04 24.76 1.33
CA ARG A 82 -6.81 24.11 0.28
C ARG A 82 -6.81 22.59 0.37
N PHE A 83 -5.69 21.96 0.77
CA PHE A 83 -5.64 20.53 1.03
C PHE A 83 -6.41 20.14 2.29
N VAL A 84 -6.35 20.95 3.33
CA VAL A 84 -7.14 20.74 4.55
C VAL A 84 -8.63 20.81 4.22
N GLU A 85 -9.06 21.73 3.35
CA GLU A 85 -10.46 21.84 2.93
C GLU A 85 -10.93 20.62 2.13
N THR A 86 -10.11 20.10 1.21
CA THR A 86 -10.42 18.91 0.39
C THR A 86 -10.67 17.65 1.21
N PHE A 87 -10.03 17.52 2.38
CA PHE A 87 -10.14 16.34 3.26
C PHE A 87 -10.79 16.66 4.62
N ARG A 88 -11.48 17.79 4.74
CA ARG A 88 -12.08 18.23 5.99
C ARG A 88 -13.10 17.23 6.53
N ASP A 89 -13.94 16.68 5.67
CA ASP A 89 -14.94 15.66 5.99
C ASP A 89 -14.29 14.41 6.63
N ILE A 90 -13.14 13.98 6.13
CA ILE A 90 -12.39 12.84 6.67
C ILE A 90 -11.77 13.17 8.03
N VAL A 91 -11.22 14.40 8.18
CA VAL A 91 -10.63 14.85 9.44
C VAL A 91 -11.71 15.01 10.52
N ASP A 92 -12.84 15.60 10.16
CA ASP A 92 -13.96 15.81 11.10
C ASP A 92 -14.58 14.45 11.48
N GLY A 93 -14.76 13.53 10.51
CA GLY A 93 -15.22 12.17 10.76
C GLY A 93 -14.29 11.40 11.70
N ASN A 94 -12.96 11.51 11.50
CA ASN A 94 -11.98 10.89 12.41
C ASN A 94 -12.03 11.53 13.82
N SER A 95 -12.21 12.84 13.92
CA SER A 95 -12.32 13.52 15.21
C SER A 95 -13.54 13.02 15.98
N ALA A 96 -14.68 12.82 15.33
CA ALA A 96 -15.86 12.24 15.96
C ALA A 96 -15.60 10.79 16.40
N TYR A 97 -15.02 9.96 15.53
CA TYR A 97 -14.65 8.56 15.85
C TYR A 97 -13.72 8.48 17.08
N ALA A 98 -12.73 9.38 17.17
CA ALA A 98 -11.74 9.37 18.24
C ALA A 98 -12.34 9.66 19.63
N THR A 99 -13.48 10.37 19.71
CA THR A 99 -14.14 10.66 21.00
C THR A 99 -14.74 9.43 21.66
N GLU A 100 -15.09 8.41 20.87
CA GLU A 100 -15.71 7.15 21.34
C GLU A 100 -14.74 5.96 21.22
N PHE A 101 -13.47 6.23 20.85
CA PHE A 101 -12.50 5.18 20.60
C PHE A 101 -12.07 4.46 21.88
N ALA A 102 -12.38 3.16 21.96
CA ALA A 102 -12.07 2.30 23.10
C ALA A 102 -11.26 1.03 22.72
N LYS A 103 -10.60 1.04 21.55
CA LYS A 103 -9.93 -0.14 20.97
C LYS A 103 -8.40 -0.04 20.94
N GLY A 104 -7.82 0.84 21.78
CA GLY A 104 -6.37 1.11 21.80
C GLY A 104 -5.50 -0.07 22.23
N ASP A 105 -6.07 -1.01 23.00
CA ASP A 105 -5.35 -2.17 23.55
C ASP A 105 -5.46 -3.43 22.66
N LEU A 106 -6.09 -3.35 21.48
CA LEU A 106 -6.18 -4.49 20.56
C LEU A 106 -4.78 -4.91 20.09
N ALA A 107 -4.54 -6.24 20.11
CA ALA A 107 -3.32 -6.81 19.58
C ALA A 107 -3.26 -6.70 18.04
N ALA A 108 -2.03 -6.69 17.49
CA ALA A 108 -1.83 -6.78 16.05
C ALA A 108 -2.08 -8.19 15.49
N ILE A 109 -2.02 -9.22 16.33
CA ILE A 109 -2.37 -10.59 15.96
C ILE A 109 -3.89 -10.69 15.94
N PRO A 110 -4.51 -11.13 14.82
CA PRO A 110 -5.97 -11.19 14.71
C PRO A 110 -6.52 -12.31 15.59
N ALA A 111 -7.51 -12.00 16.43
CA ALA A 111 -8.05 -12.90 17.46
C ALA A 111 -8.62 -14.23 16.86
N ARG A 112 -9.07 -14.20 15.61
CA ARG A 112 -9.57 -15.41 14.90
C ARG A 112 -8.52 -16.08 14.03
N HIS A 113 -7.27 -15.64 14.06
CA HIS A 113 -6.18 -16.15 13.20
C HIS A 113 -6.58 -16.26 11.71
N LEU A 114 -7.40 -15.34 11.24
CA LEU A 114 -7.99 -15.34 9.90
C LEU A 114 -7.52 -14.08 9.11
N ALA A 115 -7.17 -14.30 7.83
CA ALA A 115 -7.07 -13.23 6.85
C ALA A 115 -8.23 -13.30 5.87
N VAL A 116 -8.86 -12.18 5.59
CA VAL A 116 -9.90 -12.01 4.57
C VAL A 116 -9.33 -11.18 3.42
N VAL A 117 -9.32 -11.76 2.22
CA VAL A 117 -9.02 -11.06 0.97
C VAL A 117 -10.32 -10.77 0.25
N THR A 118 -10.59 -9.51 -0.06
CA THR A 118 -11.84 -9.15 -0.74
C THR A 118 -11.67 -7.94 -1.67
N CYS A 119 -12.74 -7.61 -2.41
CA CYS A 119 -12.74 -6.47 -3.32
C CYS A 119 -12.75 -5.12 -2.57
N MET A 120 -12.19 -4.09 -3.22
CA MET A 120 -12.25 -2.70 -2.75
C MET A 120 -13.65 -2.07 -2.89
N ASP A 121 -14.63 -2.76 -3.43
CA ASP A 121 -16.00 -2.28 -3.62
C ASP A 121 -16.58 -1.73 -2.31
N CYS A 122 -17.02 -0.47 -2.34
CA CYS A 122 -17.48 0.25 -1.14
C CYS A 122 -18.77 -0.33 -0.51
N ARG A 123 -19.49 -1.21 -1.20
CA ARG A 123 -20.68 -1.91 -0.69
C ARG A 123 -20.33 -3.08 0.23
N ILE A 124 -19.04 -3.46 0.31
CA ILE A 124 -18.58 -4.63 1.06
C ILE A 124 -18.01 -4.19 2.40
N ASP A 125 -18.66 -4.59 3.48
CA ASP A 125 -18.10 -4.53 4.83
C ASP A 125 -17.71 -5.96 5.27
N PRO A 126 -16.45 -6.37 5.10
CA PRO A 126 -16.05 -7.75 5.37
C PRO A 126 -16.13 -8.14 6.84
N LEU A 127 -16.05 -7.19 7.77
CA LEU A 127 -16.21 -7.48 9.18
C LEU A 127 -17.66 -7.83 9.49
N ALA A 128 -18.60 -7.01 9.05
CA ALA A 128 -20.03 -7.26 9.25
C ALA A 128 -20.47 -8.55 8.55
N ILE A 129 -20.03 -8.78 7.30
CA ILE A 129 -20.40 -9.98 6.51
C ILE A 129 -19.99 -11.28 7.22
N PHE A 130 -18.82 -11.33 7.85
CA PHE A 130 -18.32 -12.53 8.53
C PHE A 130 -18.56 -12.52 10.05
N GLY A 131 -19.34 -11.57 10.56
CA GLY A 131 -19.66 -11.47 11.99
C GLY A 131 -18.40 -11.28 12.83
N CYS A 132 -17.52 -10.37 12.40
CA CYS A 132 -16.25 -10.03 13.00
C CYS A 132 -16.26 -8.59 13.51
N ASP A 133 -15.43 -8.33 14.50
CA ASP A 133 -15.13 -6.99 15.00
C ASP A 133 -13.70 -6.54 14.66
N ALA A 134 -13.38 -5.28 14.91
CA ALA A 134 -12.02 -4.78 14.81
C ALA A 134 -11.10 -5.56 15.76
N GLY A 135 -9.98 -6.08 15.25
CA GLY A 135 -9.05 -6.95 15.96
C GLY A 135 -9.24 -8.44 15.73
N ASP A 136 -10.37 -8.86 15.13
CA ASP A 136 -10.67 -10.28 14.90
C ASP A 136 -9.92 -10.87 13.71
N VAL A 137 -9.77 -10.11 12.62
CA VAL A 137 -9.24 -10.59 11.34
C VAL A 137 -8.36 -9.56 10.67
N HIS A 138 -7.42 -9.99 9.83
CA HIS A 138 -6.79 -9.10 8.87
C HIS A 138 -7.69 -8.95 7.64
N VAL A 139 -7.92 -7.72 7.19
CA VAL A 139 -8.67 -7.43 5.96
C VAL A 139 -7.71 -6.85 4.92
N MET A 140 -7.63 -7.51 3.77
CA MET A 140 -6.83 -7.08 2.62
C MET A 140 -7.74 -6.87 1.42
N ARG A 141 -7.57 -5.76 0.70
CA ARG A 141 -8.48 -5.37 -0.38
C ARG A 141 -7.73 -4.87 -1.61
N ASN A 142 -8.17 -5.32 -2.79
CA ASN A 142 -7.74 -4.78 -4.08
C ASN A 142 -8.90 -4.80 -5.09
N ALA A 143 -8.67 -4.32 -6.30
CA ALA A 143 -9.68 -4.40 -7.37
C ALA A 143 -9.93 -5.87 -7.75
N GLY A 144 -11.14 -6.37 -7.48
CA GLY A 144 -11.58 -7.72 -7.83
C GLY A 144 -11.18 -8.81 -6.84
N ALA A 145 -10.66 -8.51 -5.68
CA ALA A 145 -10.23 -9.51 -4.66
C ALA A 145 -9.11 -10.47 -5.14
N ARG A 146 -8.29 -10.05 -6.11
CA ARG A 146 -7.32 -10.91 -6.80
C ARG A 146 -6.10 -11.26 -5.94
N ILE A 147 -5.64 -12.51 -6.06
CA ILE A 147 -4.39 -12.97 -5.42
C ILE A 147 -3.19 -12.57 -6.29
N THR A 148 -2.88 -11.28 -6.26
CA THR A 148 -1.74 -10.69 -6.96
C THR A 148 -0.41 -10.92 -6.23
N PRO A 149 0.75 -10.69 -6.84
CA PRO A 149 2.05 -10.77 -6.15
C PRO A 149 2.12 -9.90 -4.89
N ASP A 150 1.51 -8.70 -4.89
CA ASP A 150 1.46 -7.86 -3.70
C ASP A 150 0.53 -8.42 -2.61
N MET A 151 -0.59 -9.03 -3.01
CA MET A 151 -1.46 -9.74 -2.09
C MET A 151 -0.73 -10.91 -1.42
N ILE A 152 0.01 -11.72 -2.19
CA ILE A 152 0.85 -12.80 -1.66
C ILE A 152 1.88 -12.25 -0.66
N ARG A 153 2.58 -11.16 -0.99
CA ARG A 153 3.51 -10.49 -0.07
C ARG A 153 2.85 -10.13 1.27
N SER A 154 1.63 -9.63 1.23
CA SER A 154 0.87 -9.26 2.43
C SER A 154 0.42 -10.48 3.22
N LEU A 155 -0.02 -11.54 2.55
CA LEU A 155 -0.38 -12.82 3.18
C LEU A 155 0.82 -13.51 3.83
N ILE A 156 2.01 -13.47 3.23
CA ILE A 156 3.23 -14.00 3.83
C ILE A 156 3.49 -13.35 5.19
N LYS A 157 3.36 -12.03 5.32
CA LYS A 157 3.52 -11.33 6.60
C LYS A 157 2.43 -11.71 7.60
N SER A 158 1.19 -11.75 7.14
CA SER A 158 0.02 -12.10 7.94
C SER A 158 0.16 -13.50 8.56
N VAL A 159 0.61 -14.46 7.77
CA VAL A 159 0.78 -15.87 8.20
C VAL A 159 2.03 -16.04 9.08
N ASN A 160 3.20 -15.54 8.61
CA ASN A 160 4.47 -15.89 9.26
C ASN A 160 4.84 -14.99 10.44
N GLN A 161 4.26 -13.78 10.54
CA GLN A 161 4.56 -12.83 11.64
C GLN A 161 3.38 -12.58 12.58
N LEU A 162 2.15 -12.77 12.08
CA LEU A 162 0.93 -12.39 12.80
C LEU A 162 -0.03 -13.56 12.98
N GLU A 163 0.50 -14.78 12.93
CA GLU A 163 -0.15 -16.03 13.35
C GLU A 163 -1.46 -16.36 12.63
N VAL A 164 -1.70 -15.84 11.44
CA VAL A 164 -2.83 -16.25 10.61
C VAL A 164 -2.63 -17.68 10.16
N ASN A 165 -3.65 -18.54 10.35
CA ASN A 165 -3.61 -19.95 10.01
C ASN A 165 -4.69 -20.39 9.01
N ARG A 166 -5.53 -19.45 8.56
CA ARG A 166 -6.54 -19.66 7.51
C ARG A 166 -6.83 -18.39 6.73
N ILE A 167 -7.18 -18.55 5.45
CA ILE A 167 -7.42 -17.46 4.52
C ILE A 167 -8.82 -17.62 3.91
N ALA A 168 -9.63 -16.57 3.94
CA ALA A 168 -10.88 -16.46 3.19
C ALA A 168 -10.68 -15.53 2.00
N VAL A 169 -10.93 -16.00 0.78
CA VAL A 169 -10.97 -15.17 -0.44
C VAL A 169 -12.42 -14.96 -0.82
N MET A 170 -12.89 -13.73 -0.82
CA MET A 170 -14.29 -13.40 -1.07
C MET A 170 -14.41 -12.50 -2.30
N HIS A 171 -14.81 -13.09 -3.43
CA HIS A 171 -15.30 -12.38 -4.60
C HIS A 171 -16.75 -11.96 -4.38
N HIS A 172 -17.34 -11.19 -5.31
CA HIS A 172 -18.72 -10.74 -5.17
C HIS A 172 -19.43 -10.58 -6.52
N THR A 173 -20.77 -10.66 -6.48
CA THR A 173 -21.61 -10.36 -7.64
C THR A 173 -21.53 -8.88 -8.02
N ASP A 174 -21.86 -8.56 -9.25
CA ASP A 174 -21.92 -7.18 -9.75
C ASP A 174 -20.59 -6.41 -9.58
N CYS A 175 -19.44 -7.10 -9.68
CA CYS A 175 -18.12 -6.51 -9.49
C CYS A 175 -17.75 -5.55 -10.62
N GLY A 176 -17.27 -4.36 -10.25
CA GLY A 176 -16.77 -3.37 -11.22
C GLY A 176 -15.60 -3.90 -12.06
N ALA A 177 -14.71 -4.73 -11.48
CA ALA A 177 -13.58 -5.31 -12.21
C ALA A 177 -14.01 -6.30 -13.33
N ALA A 178 -15.17 -6.91 -13.21
CA ALA A 178 -15.75 -7.77 -14.26
C ALA A 178 -16.41 -6.97 -15.40
N LYS A 179 -16.64 -5.68 -15.21
CA LYS A 179 -17.31 -4.80 -16.19
C LYS A 179 -16.35 -3.89 -16.96
N VAL A 180 -15.05 -3.98 -16.68
CA VAL A 180 -14.04 -3.12 -17.28
C VAL A 180 -13.81 -3.47 -18.75
N ASN A 181 -13.95 -2.47 -19.62
CA ASN A 181 -13.38 -2.54 -20.97
C ASN A 181 -11.95 -2.02 -20.94
N LEU A 182 -10.97 -2.91 -21.12
CA LEU A 182 -9.56 -2.59 -21.01
C LEU A 182 -9.10 -1.50 -21.98
N THR A 183 -9.55 -1.57 -23.24
CA THR A 183 -9.20 -0.57 -24.25
C THR A 183 -9.69 0.84 -23.85
N GLN A 184 -10.92 0.93 -23.35
CA GLN A 184 -11.46 2.20 -22.89
C GLN A 184 -10.77 2.71 -21.62
N LEU A 185 -10.40 1.82 -20.70
CA LEU A 185 -9.66 2.19 -19.49
C LEU A 185 -8.28 2.74 -19.84
N ARG A 186 -7.53 2.05 -20.71
CA ARG A 186 -6.20 2.51 -21.18
C ARG A 186 -6.28 3.87 -21.85
N ALA A 187 -7.22 4.04 -22.77
CA ALA A 187 -7.43 5.33 -23.45
C ALA A 187 -7.77 6.47 -22.46
N LYS A 188 -8.52 6.21 -21.40
CA LYS A 188 -8.81 7.21 -20.36
C LYS A 188 -7.58 7.55 -19.55
N VAL A 189 -6.76 6.56 -19.18
CA VAL A 189 -5.50 6.78 -18.45
C VAL A 189 -4.54 7.61 -19.29
N GLU A 190 -4.32 7.23 -20.54
CA GLU A 190 -3.46 7.94 -21.48
C GLU A 190 -3.92 9.39 -21.70
N ALA A 191 -5.23 9.60 -21.93
CA ALA A 191 -5.78 10.94 -22.10
C ALA A 191 -5.64 11.82 -20.83
N ALA A 192 -5.71 11.24 -19.64
CA ALA A 192 -5.61 11.98 -18.38
C ALA A 192 -4.16 12.25 -17.94
N THR A 193 -3.21 11.38 -18.28
CA THR A 193 -1.86 11.40 -17.74
C THR A 193 -0.77 11.63 -18.80
N GLY A 194 -1.06 11.40 -20.07
CA GLY A 194 -0.09 11.37 -21.16
C GLY A 194 0.78 10.11 -21.18
N ASN A 195 0.51 9.11 -20.33
CA ASN A 195 1.29 7.87 -20.26
C ASN A 195 0.44 6.69 -20.73
N ASP A 196 1.05 5.81 -21.52
CA ASP A 196 0.45 4.53 -21.92
C ASP A 196 0.57 3.54 -20.74
N PRO A 197 -0.56 2.97 -20.26
CA PRO A 197 -0.55 2.00 -19.17
C PRO A 197 -0.36 0.55 -19.64
N ASP A 198 0.27 0.29 -20.79
CA ASP A 198 0.44 -1.05 -21.36
C ASP A 198 1.21 -2.01 -20.43
N GLU A 199 2.13 -1.48 -19.62
CA GLU A 199 2.89 -2.27 -18.63
C GLU A 199 2.09 -2.60 -17.35
N VAL A 200 0.86 -2.04 -17.21
CA VAL A 200 0.04 -2.28 -16.02
C VAL A 200 -0.83 -3.53 -16.21
N GLU A 201 -0.60 -4.53 -15.37
CA GLU A 201 -1.47 -5.71 -15.27
C GLU A 201 -2.73 -5.35 -14.45
N PHE A 202 -3.88 -5.27 -15.12
CA PHE A 202 -5.15 -4.86 -14.49
C PHE A 202 -5.91 -6.02 -13.83
N HIS A 203 -5.48 -7.27 -13.98
CA HIS A 203 -6.10 -8.47 -13.40
C HIS A 203 -7.62 -8.53 -13.61
N LEU A 204 -8.07 -8.34 -14.86
CA LEU A 204 -9.48 -8.30 -15.19
C LEU A 204 -10.16 -9.65 -14.87
N ILE A 205 -11.47 -9.56 -14.59
CA ILE A 205 -12.34 -10.71 -14.31
C ILE A 205 -13.24 -10.94 -15.52
N ALA A 206 -13.00 -11.99 -16.29
CA ALA A 206 -13.87 -12.38 -17.40
C ALA A 206 -15.08 -13.16 -16.89
N ASP A 207 -14.84 -14.14 -15.99
CA ASP A 207 -15.85 -14.88 -15.24
C ASP A 207 -15.49 -14.88 -13.75
N PRO A 208 -16.40 -14.51 -12.83
CA PRO A 208 -16.11 -14.44 -11.40
C PRO A 208 -15.75 -15.79 -10.76
N ILE A 209 -16.32 -16.89 -11.24
CA ILE A 209 -16.03 -18.24 -10.71
C ILE A 209 -14.64 -18.67 -11.16
N ASP A 210 -14.36 -18.59 -12.45
CA ASP A 210 -13.03 -18.93 -12.99
C ASP A 210 -11.93 -18.09 -12.35
N ALA A 211 -12.21 -16.80 -12.08
CA ALA A 211 -11.26 -15.90 -11.41
C ALA A 211 -11.01 -16.34 -9.96
N LEU A 212 -12.06 -16.69 -9.21
CA LEU A 212 -11.91 -17.20 -7.85
C LEU A 212 -11.14 -18.51 -7.83
N ASP A 213 -11.43 -19.44 -8.73
CA ASP A 213 -10.72 -20.71 -8.85
C ASP A 213 -9.23 -20.50 -9.18
N ALA A 214 -8.92 -19.53 -10.05
CA ALA A 214 -7.54 -19.17 -10.34
C ALA A 214 -6.81 -18.59 -9.11
N ASP A 215 -7.50 -17.77 -8.31
CA ASP A 215 -6.96 -17.18 -7.08
C ASP A 215 -6.74 -18.25 -6.00
N LEU A 216 -7.66 -19.21 -5.84
CA LEU A 216 -7.49 -20.35 -4.91
C LEU A 216 -6.33 -21.26 -5.35
N ARG A 217 -6.19 -21.53 -6.67
CA ARG A 217 -5.01 -22.25 -7.20
C ARG A 217 -3.71 -21.51 -6.93
N ALA A 218 -3.69 -20.19 -7.06
CA ALA A 218 -2.50 -19.40 -6.76
C ALA A 218 -2.09 -19.50 -5.27
N LEU A 219 -3.05 -19.56 -4.35
CA LEU A 219 -2.77 -19.84 -2.94
C LEU A 219 -2.24 -21.24 -2.72
N ALA A 220 -2.91 -22.24 -3.29
CA ALA A 220 -2.54 -23.65 -3.15
C ALA A 220 -1.12 -23.96 -3.62
N GLN A 221 -0.68 -23.30 -4.71
CA GLN A 221 0.63 -23.48 -5.32
C GLN A 221 1.70 -22.51 -4.78
N CYS A 222 1.36 -21.63 -3.84
CA CYS A 222 2.28 -20.63 -3.34
C CYS A 222 3.42 -21.27 -2.51
N PRO A 223 4.69 -21.20 -2.94
CA PRO A 223 5.81 -21.84 -2.24
C PRO A 223 6.23 -21.08 -0.98
N PHE A 224 5.71 -19.90 -0.75
CA PHE A 224 6.07 -19.00 0.38
C PHE A 224 5.04 -19.06 1.52
N LEU A 225 3.97 -19.83 1.37
CA LEU A 225 3.00 -20.10 2.43
C LEU A 225 3.24 -21.50 3.02
N PRO A 226 3.00 -21.71 4.32
CA PRO A 226 3.19 -23.00 4.96
C PRO A 226 2.32 -24.09 4.33
N GLN A 227 2.89 -25.27 4.16
CA GLN A 227 2.13 -26.46 3.73
C GLN A 227 0.99 -26.75 4.70
N GLY A 228 -0.19 -27.08 4.16
CA GLY A 228 -1.37 -27.37 4.96
C GLY A 228 -2.13 -26.14 5.47
N LEU A 229 -1.67 -24.90 5.19
CA LEU A 229 -2.43 -23.68 5.49
C LEU A 229 -3.79 -23.74 4.80
N GLU A 230 -4.85 -23.58 5.57
CA GLU A 230 -6.22 -23.71 5.07
C GLU A 230 -6.69 -22.43 4.37
N PHE A 231 -7.44 -22.59 3.29
CA PHE A 231 -8.13 -21.47 2.64
C PHE A 231 -9.52 -21.86 2.15
N ALA A 232 -10.38 -20.85 1.99
CA ALA A 232 -11.73 -21.01 1.46
C ALA A 232 -12.06 -19.85 0.50
N GLY A 233 -12.79 -20.17 -0.57
CA GLY A 233 -13.35 -19.22 -1.52
C GLY A 233 -14.83 -18.97 -1.26
N PHE A 234 -15.25 -17.70 -1.35
CA PHE A 234 -16.63 -17.27 -1.16
C PHE A 234 -17.06 -16.37 -2.32
N ILE A 235 -18.36 -16.46 -2.66
CA ILE A 235 -19.04 -15.47 -3.52
C ILE A 235 -20.06 -14.73 -2.66
N TYR A 236 -19.82 -13.44 -2.48
CA TYR A 236 -20.75 -12.54 -1.78
C TYR A 236 -21.74 -11.92 -2.76
N ASP A 237 -23.01 -12.08 -2.48
CA ASP A 237 -24.07 -11.42 -3.24
C ASP A 237 -24.38 -10.05 -2.63
N VAL A 238 -24.03 -9.00 -3.37
CA VAL A 238 -24.22 -7.60 -2.92
C VAL A 238 -25.69 -7.18 -2.77
N HIS A 239 -26.63 -7.96 -3.29
CA HIS A 239 -28.07 -7.65 -3.21
C HIS A 239 -28.77 -8.39 -2.04
N SER A 240 -28.33 -9.60 -1.72
CA SER A 240 -28.91 -10.38 -0.63
C SER A 240 -28.10 -10.36 0.67
N GLY A 241 -26.83 -9.94 0.61
CA GLY A 241 -25.92 -9.99 1.75
C GLY A 241 -25.40 -11.38 2.11
N ILE A 242 -25.63 -12.38 1.26
CA ILE A 242 -25.21 -13.76 1.49
C ILE A 242 -23.80 -13.98 0.93
N ALA A 243 -22.87 -14.42 1.78
CA ALA A 243 -21.56 -14.95 1.36
C ALA A 243 -21.64 -16.48 1.27
N LYS A 244 -21.77 -17.00 0.05
CA LYS A 244 -21.86 -18.44 -0.19
C LYS A 244 -20.47 -19.03 -0.31
N LEU A 245 -20.18 -20.08 0.47
CA LEU A 245 -18.96 -20.89 0.31
C LEU A 245 -18.95 -21.52 -1.09
N HIS A 246 -17.84 -21.34 -1.80
CA HIS A 246 -17.63 -21.89 -3.14
C HIS A 246 -16.76 -23.14 -3.07
N ASP A 247 -15.57 -23.03 -2.51
CA ASP A 247 -14.61 -24.13 -2.42
C ASP A 247 -13.66 -23.96 -1.21
N THR A 248 -12.97 -25.04 -0.85
CA THR A 248 -11.97 -25.05 0.22
C THR A 248 -10.73 -25.84 -0.20
N GLY A 249 -9.58 -25.46 0.35
CA GLY A 249 -8.32 -26.14 0.03
C GLY A 249 -7.24 -25.91 1.09
N LYS A 250 -6.07 -26.49 0.80
CA LYS A 250 -4.87 -26.31 1.61
C LYS A 250 -3.65 -26.08 0.72
N VAL A 251 -2.74 -25.24 1.17
CA VAL A 251 -1.47 -25.00 0.48
C VAL A 251 -0.70 -26.33 0.32
N GLY A 252 -0.22 -26.61 -0.89
CA GLY A 252 0.53 -27.82 -1.24
C GLY A 252 -0.30 -29.09 -1.42
N LEU A 253 -1.62 -29.04 -1.26
CA LEU A 253 -2.53 -30.15 -1.52
C LEU A 253 -3.45 -29.75 -2.67
N PHE A 254 -3.05 -30.14 -3.87
CA PHE A 254 -3.83 -30.04 -5.11
C PHE A 254 -3.74 -31.33 -5.88
#